data_0b38b3205c1dc4bb1574e323e2ead80d
#
_entry.id   0b38b3205c1dc4bb1574e323e2ead80d
#
_cell.length_a   1.000
_cell.length_b   1.000
_cell.length_c   1.000
_cell.angle_alpha   90.00
_cell.angle_beta   90.00
_cell.angle_gamma   90.00
#
_symmetry.space_group_name_H-M   'P 1'
#
loop_
_entity.id
_entity.type
_entity.pdbx_description
1 polymer ?
#
loop_
_entity_poly.entity_id
_entity_poly.type
_entity_poly.pdbx_seq_one_letter_code
_entity_poly.pdbx_strand_id
1 'polypeptide(L)'
;GAFYTTGDGVFLDGILKTADDSEGSKYALDGSYYVSPEAGTYFELSEDGNTIVGADGTEYVKSEEKSKDVNGVEYTTYEEQVYSETPFAGTFWSLLPPIVAIVLALISKEVYSSLFLGCLVGALLYTQFAPWDTIVTLVGADYGIISVLADSGNMGIIVFLVTLGIMVDLMNKGGGSEAFGRWAETHIKTRAGAMFATFLLGVLIFVDDYFNCLTVGAVMRPVTESHKISRAKLAYVIDSTAAPVCMIAPVSSWAAAVSGYVQSPSINGIELFLKQIPWNYYCLLTLLMIVIISVLNIDYGSMLTHEYNAQVKDDLFTTPERPFAGADDYEAPSKGKSSVLDLLVPVIVLIAVCIISLVYSGGYFDGGMTFMEAFSAAEAGAALAIGGLIGCVFTFLYF
;
A
#
# COMPACT_ATOMS: atom_id res chain seq x y z
N GLY A 1 -2.32 21.53 -13.14
CA GLY A 1 -2.36 22.26 -14.42
C GLY A 1 -2.60 23.74 -14.20
N ALA A 2 -2.21 24.58 -15.15
CA ALA A 2 -2.47 26.02 -15.09
C ALA A 2 -3.78 26.34 -15.83
N PHE A 3 -4.55 27.27 -15.29
CA PHE A 3 -5.74 27.81 -15.95
C PHE A 3 -5.45 29.18 -16.54
N TYR A 4 -6.10 29.48 -17.64
CA TYR A 4 -6.00 30.75 -18.33
C TYR A 4 -7.37 31.36 -18.45
N THR A 5 -7.51 32.65 -18.11
CA THR A 5 -8.79 33.38 -18.25
C THR A 5 -8.70 34.47 -19.28
N THR A 6 -9.78 34.65 -20.04
CA THR A 6 -10.07 35.85 -20.82
C THR A 6 -11.43 36.35 -20.42
N GLY A 7 -11.86 37.53 -20.92
CA GLY A 7 -13.22 38.02 -20.69
C GLY A 7 -14.33 37.05 -21.16
N ASP A 8 -13.98 36.05 -21.97
CA ASP A 8 -14.91 35.10 -22.58
C ASP A 8 -14.86 33.68 -21.99
N GLY A 9 -13.95 33.34 -21.07
CA GLY A 9 -13.92 32.04 -20.45
C GLY A 9 -12.59 31.64 -19.77
N VAL A 10 -12.55 30.43 -19.22
CA VAL A 10 -11.37 29.80 -18.59
C VAL A 10 -10.91 28.65 -19.48
N PHE A 11 -9.61 28.51 -19.65
CA PHE A 11 -8.98 27.46 -20.45
C PHE A 11 -7.96 26.69 -19.62
N LEU A 12 -7.90 25.37 -19.81
CA LEU A 12 -6.89 24.51 -19.19
C LEU A 12 -5.57 24.55 -19.95
N ASP A 13 -4.44 24.51 -19.23
CA ASP A 13 -3.10 24.43 -19.84
C ASP A 13 -2.95 23.12 -20.64
N GLY A 14 -2.30 23.19 -21.77
CA GLY A 14 -2.15 22.09 -22.73
C GLY A 14 -3.20 22.09 -23.84
N ILE A 15 -4.32 22.77 -23.66
CA ILE A 15 -5.39 22.91 -24.63
C ILE A 15 -5.29 24.26 -25.40
N LEU A 16 -4.63 25.23 -24.80
CA LEU A 16 -4.35 26.54 -25.39
C LEU A 16 -3.39 26.54 -26.60
N LYS A 17 -2.74 25.43 -26.90
CA LYS A 17 -1.88 25.33 -28.09
C LYS A 17 -2.63 25.48 -29.41
N THR A 18 -3.96 25.44 -29.37
CA THR A 18 -4.89 25.47 -30.49
C THR A 18 -5.92 26.58 -30.33
N ALA A 19 -5.48 27.78 -29.93
CA ALA A 19 -6.39 28.91 -29.75
C ALA A 19 -7.20 29.25 -31.03
N ASP A 20 -6.78 28.76 -32.19
CA ASP A 20 -7.53 28.80 -33.46
C ASP A 20 -8.39 27.55 -33.71
N ASP A 21 -8.26 26.50 -32.88
CA ASP A 21 -8.96 25.25 -33.06
C ASP A 21 -10.05 25.06 -32.02
N SER A 22 -11.20 24.66 -32.48
CA SER A 22 -12.38 24.28 -31.68
C SER A 22 -12.19 23.05 -30.78
N GLU A 23 -10.97 22.58 -30.54
CA GLU A 23 -10.65 21.33 -29.82
C GLU A 23 -10.32 21.53 -28.34
N GLY A 24 -10.28 22.74 -27.81
CA GLY A 24 -10.00 22.97 -26.39
C GLY A 24 -11.30 22.96 -25.56
N SER A 25 -11.25 22.35 -24.36
CA SER A 25 -12.35 22.49 -23.40
C SER A 25 -12.44 23.94 -22.93
N LYS A 26 -13.46 24.63 -23.36
CA LYS A 26 -13.72 26.04 -23.03
C LYS A 26 -14.78 26.10 -21.93
N TYR A 27 -14.50 26.86 -20.87
CA TYR A 27 -15.43 27.13 -19.80
C TYR A 27 -16.07 28.48 -20.02
N ALA A 28 -17.40 28.53 -20.15
CA ALA A 28 -18.15 29.77 -20.33
C ALA A 28 -18.54 30.34 -18.96
N LEU A 29 -18.53 31.66 -18.83
CA LEU A 29 -18.98 32.36 -17.64
C LEU A 29 -20.52 32.26 -17.52
N ASP A 30 -20.99 31.70 -16.38
CA ASP A 30 -22.40 31.68 -16.00
C ASP A 30 -22.55 32.36 -14.62
N GLY A 31 -22.85 33.62 -14.60
CA GLY A 31 -22.85 34.43 -13.39
C GLY A 31 -21.43 34.61 -12.83
N SER A 32 -21.20 34.11 -11.60
CA SER A 32 -19.88 34.09 -10.95
C SER A 32 -19.11 32.80 -11.16
N TYR A 33 -19.63 31.86 -11.93
CA TYR A 33 -19.06 30.54 -12.15
C TYR A 33 -18.61 30.33 -13.58
N TYR A 34 -17.47 29.68 -13.77
CA TYR A 34 -17.04 29.17 -15.06
C TYR A 34 -17.49 27.72 -15.20
N VAL A 35 -18.29 27.41 -16.21
CA VAL A 35 -18.86 26.07 -16.42
C VAL A 35 -18.27 25.46 -17.69
N SER A 36 -17.80 24.23 -17.62
CA SER A 36 -17.50 23.44 -18.82
C SER A 36 -18.81 22.95 -19.44
N PRO A 37 -19.09 23.27 -20.70
CA PRO A 37 -20.29 22.78 -21.37
C PRO A 37 -20.33 21.26 -21.53
N GLU A 38 -19.17 20.61 -21.57
CA GLU A 38 -19.02 19.16 -21.82
C GLU A 38 -18.90 18.30 -20.56
N ALA A 39 -18.33 18.84 -19.47
CA ALA A 39 -18.01 18.06 -18.28
C ALA A 39 -18.81 18.41 -17.02
N GLY A 40 -19.64 19.48 -17.04
CA GLY A 40 -20.39 19.92 -15.86
C GLY A 40 -19.50 20.39 -14.69
N THR A 41 -18.22 20.67 -14.94
CA THR A 41 -17.27 21.14 -13.95
C THR A 41 -17.42 22.63 -13.69
N TYR A 42 -17.40 23.05 -12.43
CA TYR A 42 -17.56 24.41 -12.00
C TYR A 42 -16.24 24.98 -11.52
N PHE A 43 -16.00 26.27 -11.86
CA PHE A 43 -14.93 27.06 -11.29
C PHE A 43 -15.49 28.37 -10.80
N GLU A 44 -15.27 28.70 -9.55
CA GLU A 44 -15.70 29.96 -8.96
C GLU A 44 -14.54 30.96 -9.01
N LEU A 45 -14.77 32.13 -9.61
CA LEU A 45 -13.80 33.22 -9.60
C LEU A 45 -14.05 34.05 -8.33
N SER A 46 -12.98 34.29 -7.54
CA SER A 46 -13.07 35.20 -6.41
C SER A 46 -13.45 36.61 -6.81
N GLU A 47 -14.11 37.38 -5.90
CA GLU A 47 -14.55 38.77 -6.15
C GLU A 47 -13.40 39.69 -6.55
N ASP A 48 -12.20 39.44 -6.10
CA ASP A 48 -10.98 40.20 -6.41
C ASP A 48 -10.30 39.77 -7.73
N GLY A 49 -10.78 38.69 -8.36
CA GLY A 49 -10.22 38.15 -9.58
C GLY A 49 -8.82 37.48 -9.43
N ASN A 50 -8.38 37.23 -8.21
CA ASN A 50 -7.04 36.70 -7.96
C ASN A 50 -7.01 35.18 -7.76
N THR A 51 -8.15 34.54 -7.47
CA THR A 51 -8.25 33.12 -7.19
C THR A 51 -9.38 32.48 -7.98
N ILE A 52 -9.15 31.28 -8.49
CA ILE A 52 -10.17 30.39 -9.06
C ILE A 52 -10.25 29.16 -8.17
N VAL A 53 -11.46 28.78 -7.75
CA VAL A 53 -11.70 27.56 -6.96
C VAL A 53 -12.37 26.53 -7.86
N GLY A 54 -11.78 25.35 -7.96
CA GLY A 54 -12.37 24.20 -8.67
C GLY A 54 -13.53 23.57 -7.90
N ALA A 55 -14.34 22.76 -8.57
CA ALA A 55 -15.44 22.03 -7.95
C ALA A 55 -14.98 21.02 -6.88
N ASP A 56 -13.74 20.62 -6.92
CA ASP A 56 -13.05 19.76 -5.94
C ASP A 56 -12.45 20.54 -4.77
N GLY A 57 -12.61 21.87 -4.73
CA GLY A 57 -12.04 22.75 -3.72
C GLY A 57 -10.59 23.17 -3.99
N THR A 58 -9.99 22.75 -5.10
CA THR A 58 -8.61 23.15 -5.44
C THR A 58 -8.58 24.65 -5.77
N GLU A 59 -7.71 25.38 -5.11
CA GLU A 59 -7.51 26.82 -5.36
C GLU A 59 -6.35 27.06 -6.34
N TYR A 60 -6.59 27.92 -7.31
CA TYR A 60 -5.61 28.36 -8.30
C TYR A 60 -5.43 29.87 -8.16
N VAL A 61 -4.21 30.33 -7.94
CA VAL A 61 -3.89 31.73 -7.72
C VAL A 61 -3.30 32.34 -8.99
N LYS A 62 -3.65 33.62 -9.24
CA LYS A 62 -3.14 34.38 -10.35
C LYS A 62 -1.63 34.47 -10.30
N SER A 63 -0.96 34.04 -11.37
CA SER A 63 0.49 34.17 -11.51
C SER A 63 0.84 35.57 -12.01
N GLU A 64 1.64 36.31 -11.22
CA GLU A 64 2.09 37.65 -11.60
C GLU A 64 3.14 37.64 -12.74
N GLU A 65 3.82 36.50 -12.95
CA GLU A 65 4.95 36.42 -13.88
C GLU A 65 4.59 35.86 -15.26
N LYS A 66 3.39 35.37 -15.46
CA LYS A 66 3.04 34.63 -16.68
C LYS A 66 1.70 35.10 -17.28
N SER A 67 1.66 36.30 -17.84
CA SER A 67 0.68 36.55 -18.89
C SER A 67 1.17 35.86 -20.16
N LYS A 68 0.31 35.09 -20.82
CA LYS A 68 0.64 34.39 -22.05
C LYS A 68 -0.11 35.10 -23.21
N ASP A 69 0.64 35.66 -24.12
CA ASP A 69 0.08 36.17 -25.39
C ASP A 69 -0.05 34.98 -26.36
N VAL A 70 -1.26 34.67 -26.76
CA VAL A 70 -1.54 33.68 -27.81
C VAL A 70 -2.36 34.37 -28.87
N ASN A 71 -1.80 34.52 -30.06
CA ASN A 71 -2.42 35.18 -31.21
C ASN A 71 -2.91 36.63 -30.96
N GLY A 72 -2.21 37.41 -30.12
CA GLY A 72 -2.57 38.78 -29.81
C GLY A 72 -3.63 38.92 -28.72
N VAL A 73 -3.95 37.83 -28.01
CA VAL A 73 -4.84 37.84 -26.84
C VAL A 73 -4.03 37.56 -25.61
N GLU A 74 -4.05 38.46 -24.65
CA GLU A 74 -3.37 38.31 -23.37
C GLU A 74 -4.24 37.47 -22.43
N TYR A 75 -3.72 36.32 -21.98
CA TYR A 75 -4.36 35.42 -21.05
C TYR A 75 -3.80 35.58 -19.65
N THR A 76 -4.67 35.73 -18.67
CA THR A 76 -4.28 35.65 -17.25
C THR A 76 -4.06 34.19 -16.87
N THR A 77 -2.90 33.88 -16.32
CA THR A 77 -2.52 32.54 -15.89
C THR A 77 -2.84 32.37 -14.41
N TYR A 78 -3.51 31.26 -14.07
CA TYR A 78 -3.72 30.81 -12.71
C TYR A 78 -2.98 29.49 -12.52
N GLU A 79 -2.17 29.40 -11.48
CA GLU A 79 -1.42 28.21 -11.12
C GLU A 79 -2.01 27.59 -9.86
N GLU A 80 -2.03 26.25 -9.80
CA GLU A 80 -2.42 25.54 -8.60
C GLU A 80 -1.58 26.03 -7.42
N GLN A 81 -2.24 26.51 -6.38
CA GLN A 81 -1.56 26.93 -5.18
C GLN A 81 -1.11 25.69 -4.43
N VAL A 82 0.13 25.30 -4.67
CA VAL A 82 0.80 24.34 -3.77
C VAL A 82 1.10 25.11 -2.50
N TYR A 83 0.29 24.92 -1.47
CA TYR A 83 0.50 25.53 -0.17
C TYR A 83 1.80 25.08 0.43
N SER A 84 2.84 25.85 0.28
CA SER A 84 4.03 25.76 1.10
C SER A 84 3.81 26.64 2.33
N GLU A 85 2.91 26.22 3.22
CA GLU A 85 2.54 26.97 4.42
C GLU A 85 3.69 27.13 5.42
N THR A 86 4.79 26.48 5.20
CA THR A 86 5.96 26.53 6.09
C THR A 86 7.25 26.75 5.31
N PRO A 87 8.18 27.59 5.85
CA PRO A 87 9.49 27.81 5.23
C PRO A 87 10.36 26.54 5.18
N PHE A 88 9.92 25.46 5.83
CA PHE A 88 10.63 24.16 5.85
C PHE A 88 10.21 23.24 4.71
N ALA A 89 9.05 23.47 4.07
CA ALA A 89 8.57 22.68 2.96
C ALA A 89 9.54 22.75 1.76
N GLY A 90 9.77 21.63 1.09
CA GLY A 90 10.69 21.53 -0.05
C GLY A 90 12.17 21.71 0.32
N THR A 91 12.53 21.88 1.59
CA THR A 91 13.90 21.99 2.07
C THR A 91 14.41 20.69 2.68
N PHE A 92 15.70 20.64 3.03
CA PHE A 92 16.27 19.50 3.75
C PHE A 92 15.54 19.19 5.09
N TRP A 93 14.95 20.19 5.73
CA TRP A 93 14.21 20.03 6.98
C TRP A 93 12.97 19.15 6.83
N SER A 94 12.38 19.09 5.64
CA SER A 94 11.23 18.19 5.39
C SER A 94 11.59 16.70 5.48
N LEU A 95 12.87 16.34 5.46
CA LEU A 95 13.35 14.98 5.69
C LEU A 95 13.50 14.62 7.17
N LEU A 96 13.46 15.61 8.07
CA LEU A 96 13.68 15.39 9.50
C LEU A 96 12.62 14.47 10.14
N PRO A 97 11.31 14.61 9.89
CA PRO A 97 10.29 13.72 10.45
C PRO A 97 10.52 12.23 10.16
N PRO A 98 10.68 11.79 8.90
CA PRO A 98 10.95 10.39 8.60
C PRO A 98 12.32 9.91 9.15
N ILE A 99 13.34 10.75 9.14
CA ILE A 99 14.66 10.39 9.72
C ILE A 99 14.51 10.14 11.22
N VAL A 100 13.82 11.01 11.95
CA VAL A 100 13.57 10.86 13.40
C VAL A 100 12.82 9.55 13.67
N ALA A 101 11.73 9.29 12.93
CA ALA A 101 10.95 8.07 13.09
C ALA A 101 11.81 6.82 12.88
N ILE A 102 12.58 6.76 11.77
CA ILE A 102 13.41 5.60 11.44
C ILE A 102 14.54 5.41 12.45
N VAL A 103 15.28 6.46 12.77
CA VAL A 103 16.43 6.38 13.71
C VAL A 103 15.96 5.97 15.10
N LEU A 104 14.85 6.56 15.60
CA LEU A 104 14.30 6.17 16.89
C LEU A 104 13.80 4.72 16.89
N ALA A 105 13.14 4.26 15.83
CA ALA A 105 12.69 2.87 15.71
C ALA A 105 13.86 1.88 15.74
N LEU A 106 14.96 2.21 15.08
CA LEU A 106 16.18 1.38 15.08
C LEU A 106 16.86 1.32 16.45
N ILE A 107 16.88 2.43 17.19
CA ILE A 107 17.53 2.52 18.51
C ILE A 107 16.65 1.91 19.60
N SER A 108 15.37 2.31 19.67
CA SER A 108 14.43 1.91 20.72
C SER A 108 13.86 0.51 20.49
N LYS A 109 13.86 0.03 19.24
CA LYS A 109 13.12 -1.15 18.75
C LYS A 109 11.60 -1.04 18.98
N GLU A 110 11.12 0.19 19.16
CA GLU A 110 9.73 0.52 19.38
C GLU A 110 9.22 1.38 18.23
N VAL A 111 8.30 0.82 17.43
CA VAL A 111 7.85 1.45 16.17
C VAL A 111 6.80 2.53 16.45
N TYR A 112 5.80 2.24 17.29
CA TYR A 112 4.65 3.15 17.49
C TYR A 112 5.06 4.50 18.09
N SER A 113 5.83 4.49 19.17
CA SER A 113 6.34 5.71 19.79
C SER A 113 7.27 6.48 18.85
N SER A 114 8.07 5.77 18.06
CA SER A 114 8.99 6.39 17.09
C SER A 114 8.26 7.06 15.93
N LEU A 115 7.22 6.43 15.39
CA LEU A 115 6.35 7.03 14.37
C LEU A 115 5.60 8.24 14.93
N PHE A 116 5.04 8.14 16.14
CA PHE A 116 4.37 9.26 16.79
C PHE A 116 5.30 10.47 16.96
N LEU A 117 6.55 10.24 17.40
CA LEU A 117 7.54 11.32 17.51
C LEU A 117 7.92 11.89 16.14
N GLY A 118 8.00 11.08 15.11
CA GLY A 118 8.17 11.55 13.74
C GLY A 118 7.02 12.45 13.27
N CYS A 119 5.78 12.05 13.51
CA CYS A 119 4.60 12.87 13.20
C CYS A 119 4.60 14.17 14.02
N LEU A 120 4.97 14.11 15.30
CA LEU A 120 5.08 15.29 16.15
C LEU A 120 6.14 16.29 15.63
N VAL A 121 7.30 15.80 15.19
CA VAL A 121 8.34 16.65 14.57
C VAL A 121 7.82 17.25 13.26
N GLY A 122 7.08 16.50 12.46
CA GLY A 122 6.43 17.00 11.25
C GLY A 122 5.45 18.13 11.56
N ALA A 123 4.56 17.93 12.53
CA ALA A 123 3.60 18.93 12.96
C ALA A 123 4.28 20.19 13.54
N LEU A 124 5.38 20.04 14.31
CA LEU A 124 6.17 21.16 14.82
C LEU A 124 6.81 21.99 13.70
N LEU A 125 7.36 21.36 12.68
CA LEU A 125 7.91 22.05 11.52
C LEU A 125 6.82 22.74 10.71
N TYR A 126 5.69 22.06 10.51
CA TYR A 126 4.54 22.61 9.78
C TYR A 126 4.01 23.88 10.45
N THR A 127 3.82 23.87 11.78
CA THR A 127 3.30 24.98 12.55
C THR A 127 4.37 25.97 13.02
N GLN A 128 5.60 25.85 12.52
CA GLN A 128 6.72 26.73 12.90
C GLN A 128 6.96 26.79 14.41
N PHE A 129 6.84 25.64 15.07
CA PHE A 129 7.00 25.47 16.52
C PHE A 129 5.97 26.18 17.40
N ALA A 130 4.78 26.51 16.88
CA ALA A 130 3.66 27.01 17.69
C ALA A 130 3.02 25.83 18.47
N PRO A 131 3.09 25.79 19.84
CA PRO A 131 2.73 24.57 20.57
C PRO A 131 1.25 24.19 20.48
N TRP A 132 0.36 25.18 20.48
CA TRP A 132 -1.08 24.93 20.39
C TRP A 132 -1.46 24.44 18.98
N ASP A 133 -0.97 25.12 17.96
CA ASP A 133 -1.24 24.77 16.56
C ASP A 133 -0.66 23.39 16.21
N THR A 134 0.48 23.03 16.82
CA THR A 134 1.05 21.68 16.70
C THR A 134 0.08 20.60 17.20
N ILE A 135 -0.55 20.82 18.38
CA ILE A 135 -1.52 19.87 18.92
C ILE A 135 -2.76 19.80 18.03
N VAL A 136 -3.27 20.95 17.59
CA VAL A 136 -4.44 21.02 16.71
C VAL A 136 -4.15 20.32 15.39
N THR A 137 -3.00 20.58 14.76
CA THR A 137 -2.59 19.93 13.51
C THR A 137 -2.42 18.43 13.68
N LEU A 138 -1.76 17.98 14.75
CA LEU A 138 -1.53 16.56 14.97
C LEU A 138 -2.82 15.78 15.22
N VAL A 139 -3.82 16.39 15.86
CA VAL A 139 -5.04 15.71 16.28
C VAL A 139 -6.22 15.98 15.36
N GLY A 140 -6.47 17.24 15.00
CA GLY A 140 -7.75 17.69 14.46
C GLY A 140 -7.71 18.34 13.07
N ALA A 141 -6.53 18.60 12.48
CA ALA A 141 -6.45 19.16 11.12
C ALA A 141 -6.72 18.09 10.04
N ASP A 142 -6.86 18.51 8.79
CA ASP A 142 -7.22 17.66 7.64
C ASP A 142 -6.30 16.44 7.43
N TYR A 143 -5.07 16.50 7.89
CA TYR A 143 -4.11 15.37 7.87
C TYR A 143 -3.77 14.86 9.26
N GLY A 144 -4.55 15.27 10.28
CA GLY A 144 -4.37 14.84 11.66
C GLY A 144 -4.93 13.44 11.93
N ILE A 145 -4.71 12.95 13.15
CA ILE A 145 -5.13 11.59 13.56
C ILE A 145 -6.63 11.36 13.33
N ILE A 146 -7.47 12.36 13.64
CA ILE A 146 -8.92 12.22 13.52
C ILE A 146 -9.33 12.10 12.05
N SER A 147 -8.81 12.95 11.16
CA SER A 147 -9.18 12.91 9.74
C SER A 147 -8.70 11.64 9.06
N VAL A 148 -7.47 11.19 9.38
CA VAL A 148 -6.92 9.92 8.87
C VAL A 148 -7.75 8.72 9.31
N LEU A 149 -8.25 8.71 10.55
CA LEU A 149 -9.14 7.65 11.05
C LEU A 149 -10.57 7.77 10.52
N ALA A 150 -11.03 8.97 10.20
CA ALA A 150 -12.36 9.19 9.62
C ALA A 150 -12.41 8.92 8.11
N ASP A 151 -11.28 8.83 7.45
CA ASP A 151 -11.20 8.52 6.03
C ASP A 151 -11.71 7.12 5.72
N SER A 152 -12.63 7.02 4.77
CA SER A 152 -13.30 5.75 4.41
C SER A 152 -12.35 4.72 3.82
N GLY A 153 -11.34 5.16 3.07
CA GLY A 153 -10.32 4.29 2.48
C GLY A 153 -9.43 3.68 3.56
N ASN A 154 -8.92 4.51 4.47
CA ASN A 154 -8.10 4.05 5.61
C ASN A 154 -8.89 3.12 6.54
N MET A 155 -10.14 3.47 6.85
CA MET A 155 -11.00 2.62 7.67
C MET A 155 -11.31 1.28 6.97
N GLY A 156 -11.50 1.30 5.65
CA GLY A 156 -11.65 0.10 4.84
C GLY A 156 -10.44 -0.84 4.95
N ILE A 157 -9.23 -0.31 4.89
CA ILE A 157 -7.99 -1.08 5.07
C ILE A 157 -7.92 -1.69 6.48
N ILE A 158 -8.28 -0.94 7.53
CA ILE A 158 -8.30 -1.45 8.91
C ILE A 158 -9.30 -2.62 9.04
N VAL A 159 -10.50 -2.48 8.50
CA VAL A 159 -11.50 -3.57 8.49
C VAL A 159 -10.97 -4.79 7.74
N PHE A 160 -10.33 -4.59 6.59
CA PHE A 160 -9.71 -5.66 5.83
C PHE A 160 -8.64 -6.40 6.64
N LEU A 161 -7.71 -5.70 7.28
CA LEU A 161 -6.66 -6.30 8.09
C LEU A 161 -7.21 -7.08 9.30
N VAL A 162 -8.24 -6.56 9.96
CA VAL A 162 -8.90 -7.27 11.07
C VAL A 162 -9.56 -8.57 10.58
N THR A 163 -10.26 -8.52 9.45
CA THR A 163 -10.90 -9.72 8.87
C THR A 163 -9.87 -10.76 8.42
N LEU A 164 -8.75 -10.33 7.85
CA LEU A 164 -7.62 -11.21 7.54
C LEU A 164 -7.07 -11.89 8.79
N GLY A 165 -6.85 -11.15 9.88
CA GLY A 165 -6.40 -11.72 11.15
C GLY A 165 -7.33 -12.81 11.67
N ILE A 166 -8.65 -12.58 11.61
CA ILE A 166 -9.68 -13.58 11.98
C ILE A 166 -9.58 -14.80 11.07
N MET A 167 -9.45 -14.63 9.75
CA MET A 167 -9.30 -15.73 8.80
C MET A 167 -8.08 -16.59 9.09
N VAL A 168 -6.92 -15.95 9.38
CA VAL A 168 -5.69 -16.66 9.78
C VAL A 168 -5.92 -17.55 11.00
N ASP A 169 -6.53 -16.98 12.03
CA ASP A 169 -6.81 -17.72 13.27
C ASP A 169 -7.77 -18.92 13.02
N LEU A 170 -8.81 -18.73 12.20
CA LEU A 170 -9.71 -19.80 11.79
C LEU A 170 -8.98 -20.91 11.01
N MET A 171 -8.15 -20.56 10.02
CA MET A 171 -7.38 -21.54 9.23
C MET A 171 -6.36 -22.31 10.09
N ASN A 172 -5.72 -21.63 11.03
CA ASN A 172 -4.79 -22.27 11.96
C ASN A 172 -5.52 -23.22 12.92
N LYS A 173 -6.66 -22.79 13.49
CA LYS A 173 -7.52 -23.63 14.34
C LYS A 173 -8.15 -24.79 13.58
N GLY A 174 -8.48 -24.57 12.28
CA GLY A 174 -8.97 -25.63 11.38
C GLY A 174 -7.90 -26.66 11.01
N GLY A 175 -6.61 -26.39 11.35
CA GLY A 175 -5.48 -27.31 11.08
C GLY A 175 -4.98 -27.29 9.65
N GLY A 176 -5.40 -26.30 8.84
CA GLY A 176 -4.97 -26.15 7.44
C GLY A 176 -3.45 -25.97 7.32
N SER A 177 -2.87 -25.13 8.16
CA SER A 177 -1.42 -24.89 8.21
C SER A 177 -0.63 -26.15 8.56
N GLU A 178 -1.10 -26.92 9.55
CA GLU A 178 -0.48 -28.19 9.96
C GLU A 178 -0.58 -29.26 8.88
N ALA A 179 -1.74 -29.35 8.20
CA ALA A 179 -1.94 -30.30 7.10
C ALA A 179 -0.99 -30.02 5.93
N PHE A 180 -0.78 -28.74 5.58
CA PHE A 180 0.18 -28.35 4.57
C PHE A 180 1.62 -28.70 5.03
N GLY A 181 1.97 -28.42 6.28
CA GLY A 181 3.27 -28.80 6.83
C GLY A 181 3.55 -30.30 6.69
N ARG A 182 2.61 -31.16 7.11
CA ARG A 182 2.72 -32.63 6.95
C ARG A 182 2.84 -33.06 5.49
N TRP A 183 2.09 -32.43 4.58
CA TRP A 183 2.20 -32.68 3.15
C TRP A 183 3.59 -32.31 2.63
N ALA A 184 4.08 -31.13 3.01
CA ALA A 184 5.39 -30.63 2.63
C ALA A 184 6.52 -31.52 3.14
N GLU A 185 6.49 -31.99 4.39
CA GLU A 185 7.47 -32.94 4.94
C GLU A 185 7.57 -34.23 4.15
N THR A 186 6.44 -34.72 3.61
CA THR A 186 6.43 -35.96 2.85
C THR A 186 6.92 -35.79 1.40
N HIS A 187 6.71 -34.64 0.80
CA HIS A 187 7.01 -34.37 -0.61
C HIS A 187 8.32 -33.62 -0.83
N ILE A 188 8.72 -32.79 0.12
CA ILE A 188 9.97 -32.02 0.07
C ILE A 188 11.07 -32.82 0.73
N LYS A 189 12.09 -33.19 -0.06
CA LYS A 189 13.18 -34.05 0.41
C LYS A 189 14.55 -33.37 0.43
N THR A 190 14.62 -32.15 -0.06
CA THR A 190 15.88 -31.43 -0.18
C THR A 190 15.78 -30.05 0.48
N ARG A 191 16.92 -29.59 1.00
CA ARG A 191 17.03 -28.27 1.60
C ARG A 191 16.67 -27.14 0.64
N ALA A 192 17.19 -27.20 -0.61
CA ALA A 192 16.81 -26.27 -1.67
C ALA A 192 15.31 -26.33 -1.97
N GLY A 193 14.73 -27.53 -1.96
CA GLY A 193 13.29 -27.73 -2.11
C GLY A 193 12.47 -27.08 -1.01
N ALA A 194 12.90 -27.16 0.26
CA ALA A 194 12.23 -26.54 1.39
C ALA A 194 12.26 -25.00 1.28
N MET A 195 13.43 -24.45 0.92
CA MET A 195 13.57 -23.00 0.69
C MET A 195 12.71 -22.51 -0.47
N PHE A 196 12.73 -23.23 -1.60
CA PHE A 196 11.95 -22.86 -2.76
C PHE A 196 10.43 -23.02 -2.53
N ALA A 197 10.02 -24.03 -1.76
CA ALA A 197 8.62 -24.20 -1.37
C ALA A 197 8.15 -23.06 -0.43
N THR A 198 9.02 -22.62 0.50
CA THR A 198 8.77 -21.45 1.34
C THR A 198 8.55 -20.20 0.48
N PHE A 199 9.43 -19.97 -0.48
CA PHE A 199 9.31 -18.87 -1.44
C PHE A 199 8.01 -18.95 -2.25
N LEU A 200 7.69 -20.11 -2.84
CA LEU A 200 6.46 -20.29 -3.61
C LEU A 200 5.20 -20.07 -2.78
N LEU A 201 5.18 -20.58 -1.55
CA LEU A 201 4.05 -20.36 -0.65
C LEU A 201 3.90 -18.86 -0.33
N GLY A 202 5.02 -18.16 -0.08
CA GLY A 202 5.02 -16.71 0.09
C GLY A 202 4.50 -15.95 -1.13
N VAL A 203 4.88 -16.39 -2.34
CA VAL A 203 4.34 -15.80 -3.57
C VAL A 203 2.84 -16.06 -3.73
N LEU A 204 2.34 -17.22 -3.32
CA LEU A 204 0.91 -17.55 -3.40
C LEU A 204 0.06 -16.74 -2.42
N ILE A 205 0.62 -16.38 -1.26
CA ILE A 205 -0.08 -15.60 -0.23
C ILE A 205 0.28 -14.11 -0.37
N PHE A 206 -0.05 -13.51 -1.48
CA PHE A 206 0.36 -12.14 -1.84
C PHE A 206 -0.60 -11.03 -1.38
N VAL A 207 -1.72 -11.38 -0.76
CA VAL A 207 -2.81 -10.43 -0.45
C VAL A 207 -2.38 -9.42 0.61
N ASP A 208 -1.63 -9.88 1.62
CA ASP A 208 -1.14 -9.06 2.72
C ASP A 208 0.18 -9.62 3.27
N ASP A 209 1.13 -8.77 3.62
CA ASP A 209 2.45 -9.18 4.07
C ASP A 209 2.45 -9.74 5.49
N TYR A 210 1.63 -9.22 6.41
CA TYR A 210 1.47 -9.78 7.75
C TYR A 210 0.87 -11.18 7.70
N PHE A 211 -0.20 -11.32 6.91
CA PHE A 211 -0.81 -12.62 6.68
C PHE A 211 0.18 -13.61 6.08
N ASN A 212 0.96 -13.17 5.11
CA ASN A 212 2.03 -13.95 4.51
C ASN A 212 3.04 -14.42 5.57
N CYS A 213 3.62 -13.47 6.32
CA CYS A 213 4.63 -13.78 7.34
C CYS A 213 4.13 -14.79 8.37
N LEU A 214 2.94 -14.58 8.93
CA LEU A 214 2.36 -15.44 9.95
C LEU A 214 2.07 -16.84 9.41
N THR A 215 1.43 -16.93 8.24
CA THR A 215 1.00 -18.21 7.67
C THR A 215 2.19 -19.00 7.15
N VAL A 216 3.05 -18.40 6.33
CA VAL A 216 4.24 -19.08 5.79
C VAL A 216 5.19 -19.48 6.91
N GLY A 217 5.35 -18.63 7.93
CA GLY A 217 6.16 -18.91 9.11
C GLY A 217 5.66 -20.11 9.88
N ALA A 218 4.38 -20.15 10.22
CA ALA A 218 3.77 -21.25 10.94
C ALA A 218 3.84 -22.59 10.16
N VAL A 219 3.56 -22.53 8.86
CA VAL A 219 3.48 -23.71 7.98
C VAL A 219 4.86 -24.28 7.65
N MET A 220 5.82 -23.41 7.32
CA MET A 220 7.12 -23.84 6.80
C MET A 220 8.17 -24.07 7.89
N ARG A 221 7.94 -23.60 9.12
CA ARG A 221 8.88 -23.82 10.23
C ARG A 221 9.21 -25.29 10.47
N PRO A 222 8.27 -26.21 10.67
CA PRO A 222 8.60 -27.62 10.87
C PRO A 222 9.33 -28.22 9.67
N VAL A 223 8.96 -27.83 8.45
CA VAL A 223 9.60 -28.32 7.22
C VAL A 223 11.06 -27.86 7.12
N THR A 224 11.32 -26.59 7.39
CA THR A 224 12.68 -26.03 7.33
C THR A 224 13.56 -26.55 8.46
N GLU A 225 13.02 -26.73 9.66
CA GLU A 225 13.74 -27.32 10.79
C GLU A 225 14.14 -28.78 10.54
N SER A 226 13.25 -29.59 9.95
CA SER A 226 13.58 -30.97 9.57
C SER A 226 14.70 -31.07 8.52
N HIS A 227 14.90 -30.01 7.74
CA HIS A 227 15.97 -29.89 6.74
C HIS A 227 17.20 -29.12 7.26
N LYS A 228 17.29 -28.87 8.57
CA LYS A 228 18.41 -28.14 9.23
C LYS A 228 18.65 -26.76 8.62
N ILE A 229 17.58 -26.05 8.35
CA ILE A 229 17.59 -24.63 7.95
C ILE A 229 17.37 -23.81 9.22
N SER A 230 18.23 -22.81 9.46
CA SER A 230 18.14 -21.98 10.65
C SER A 230 16.84 -21.15 10.66
N ARG A 231 16.32 -20.86 11.86
CA ARG A 231 15.15 -19.95 12.00
C ARG A 231 15.44 -18.56 11.45
N ALA A 232 16.68 -18.09 11.54
CA ALA A 232 17.11 -16.82 10.97
C ALA A 232 16.97 -16.81 9.44
N LYS A 233 17.34 -17.91 8.76
CA LYS A 233 17.19 -18.01 7.31
C LYS A 233 15.74 -18.12 6.88
N LEU A 234 14.94 -18.89 7.61
CA LEU A 234 13.49 -18.94 7.37
C LEU A 234 12.87 -17.55 7.51
N ALA A 235 13.16 -16.82 8.58
CA ALA A 235 12.69 -15.47 8.79
C ALA A 235 13.10 -14.52 7.65
N TYR A 236 14.35 -14.60 7.20
CA TYR A 236 14.85 -13.83 6.08
C TYR A 236 14.07 -14.10 4.77
N VAL A 237 13.83 -15.37 4.46
CA VAL A 237 13.08 -15.73 3.22
C VAL A 237 11.65 -15.25 3.29
N ILE A 238 10.99 -15.39 4.43
CA ILE A 238 9.62 -14.94 4.64
C ILE A 238 9.54 -13.42 4.49
N ASP A 239 10.36 -12.68 5.24
CA ASP A 239 10.38 -11.21 5.23
C ASP A 239 10.70 -10.66 3.82
N SER A 240 11.75 -11.22 3.20
CA SER A 240 12.17 -10.82 1.86
C SER A 240 11.23 -11.27 0.73
N THR A 241 10.22 -12.07 1.02
CA THR A 241 9.19 -12.49 0.04
C THR A 241 7.88 -11.74 0.30
N ALA A 242 7.45 -11.62 1.53
CA ALA A 242 6.13 -11.12 1.91
C ALA A 242 5.88 -9.70 1.41
N ALA A 243 6.64 -8.71 1.87
CA ALA A 243 6.48 -7.33 1.44
C ALA A 243 6.79 -7.12 -0.06
N PRO A 244 7.90 -7.64 -0.64
CA PRO A 244 8.17 -7.49 -2.06
C PRO A 244 7.08 -8.07 -2.97
N VAL A 245 6.47 -9.20 -2.63
CA VAL A 245 5.37 -9.76 -3.44
C VAL A 245 4.13 -8.89 -3.33
N CYS A 246 3.75 -8.44 -2.13
CA CYS A 246 2.61 -7.56 -1.93
C CYS A 246 2.76 -6.21 -2.65
N MET A 247 3.99 -5.68 -2.74
CA MET A 247 4.32 -4.44 -3.43
C MET A 247 4.28 -4.52 -4.96
N ILE A 248 4.21 -5.71 -5.53
CA ILE A 248 4.04 -5.93 -6.99
C ILE A 248 2.74 -6.65 -7.33
N ALA A 249 2.00 -7.11 -6.33
CA ALA A 249 0.71 -7.75 -6.53
C ALA A 249 -0.41 -6.70 -6.64
N PRO A 250 -1.19 -6.70 -7.74
CA PRO A 250 -2.21 -5.68 -7.97
C PRO A 250 -3.40 -5.78 -7.01
N VAL A 251 -3.58 -6.93 -6.37
CA VAL A 251 -4.63 -7.18 -5.37
C VAL A 251 -3.97 -7.45 -4.03
N SER A 252 -3.57 -6.39 -3.35
CA SER A 252 -2.90 -6.50 -2.05
C SER A 252 -3.25 -5.32 -1.15
N SER A 253 -3.00 -5.47 0.15
CA SER A 253 -3.12 -4.38 1.13
C SER A 253 -2.25 -3.17 0.75
N TRP A 254 -1.07 -3.43 0.14
CA TRP A 254 -0.18 -2.37 -0.33
C TRP A 254 -0.71 -1.63 -1.55
N ALA A 255 -1.35 -2.32 -2.50
CA ALA A 255 -1.99 -1.67 -3.63
C ALA A 255 -3.08 -0.71 -3.16
N ALA A 256 -3.87 -1.10 -2.15
CA ALA A 256 -4.87 -0.25 -1.53
C ALA A 256 -4.24 0.96 -0.82
N ALA A 257 -3.24 0.71 0.04
CA ALA A 257 -2.60 1.78 0.82
C ALA A 257 -1.91 2.80 -0.09
N VAL A 258 -1.10 2.35 -1.06
CA VAL A 258 -0.40 3.25 -2.00
C VAL A 258 -1.39 4.04 -2.84
N SER A 259 -2.48 3.41 -3.30
CA SER A 259 -3.51 4.10 -4.07
C SER A 259 -4.19 5.21 -3.27
N GLY A 260 -4.39 5.01 -1.97
CA GLY A 260 -4.99 6.01 -1.07
C GLY A 260 -4.12 7.26 -0.85
N TYR A 261 -2.80 7.17 -1.08
CA TYR A 261 -1.91 8.34 -0.98
C TYR A 261 -1.87 9.21 -2.24
N VAL A 262 -2.43 8.74 -3.34
CA VAL A 262 -2.45 9.50 -4.59
C VAL A 262 -3.62 10.48 -4.57
N GLN A 263 -3.34 11.73 -4.21
CA GLN A 263 -4.31 12.82 -4.15
C GLN A 263 -4.21 13.69 -5.42
N SER A 264 -4.42 13.08 -6.58
CA SER A 264 -4.40 13.80 -7.84
C SER A 264 -5.67 13.49 -8.64
N PRO A 265 -6.44 14.49 -9.04
CA PRO A 265 -7.63 14.27 -9.86
C PRO A 265 -7.33 13.71 -11.25
N SER A 266 -6.08 13.82 -11.71
CA SER A 266 -5.63 13.37 -13.03
C SER A 266 -4.95 12.00 -13.03
N ILE A 267 -4.64 11.43 -11.87
CA ILE A 267 -3.89 10.16 -11.76
C ILE A 267 -4.64 9.22 -10.83
N ASN A 268 -5.10 8.10 -11.36
CA ASN A 268 -5.67 7.06 -10.53
C ASN A 268 -4.57 6.30 -9.77
N GLY A 269 -4.74 6.10 -8.46
CA GLY A 269 -3.76 5.48 -7.59
C GLY A 269 -3.43 4.03 -7.96
N ILE A 270 -4.43 3.24 -8.35
CA ILE A 270 -4.21 1.86 -8.79
C ILE A 270 -3.47 1.82 -10.12
N GLU A 271 -3.80 2.70 -11.05
CA GLU A 271 -3.09 2.80 -12.33
C GLU A 271 -1.62 3.13 -12.13
N LEU A 272 -1.32 4.08 -11.23
CA LEU A 272 0.05 4.43 -10.85
C LEU A 272 0.76 3.23 -10.21
N PHE A 273 0.09 2.52 -9.31
CA PHE A 273 0.63 1.32 -8.69
C PHE A 273 0.98 0.24 -9.72
N LEU A 274 0.11 -0.01 -10.70
CA LEU A 274 0.39 -0.97 -11.77
C LEU A 274 1.57 -0.54 -12.65
N LYS A 275 1.63 0.73 -13.02
CA LYS A 275 2.70 1.28 -13.85
C LYS A 275 4.08 1.24 -13.16
N GLN A 276 4.14 1.32 -11.83
CA GLN A 276 5.41 1.26 -11.10
C GLN A 276 6.00 -0.15 -10.98
N ILE A 277 5.21 -1.24 -11.13
CA ILE A 277 5.67 -2.61 -10.91
C ILE A 277 6.99 -2.94 -11.65
N PRO A 278 7.13 -2.69 -12.97
CA PRO A 278 8.38 -3.00 -13.67
C PRO A 278 9.57 -2.14 -13.24
N TRP A 279 9.34 -1.04 -12.54
CA TRP A 279 10.36 -0.11 -12.03
C TRP A 279 10.69 -0.33 -10.56
N ASN A 280 9.97 -1.24 -9.90
CA ASN A 280 10.24 -1.59 -8.50
C ASN A 280 11.42 -2.58 -8.40
N TYR A 281 12.63 -2.05 -8.68
CA TYR A 281 13.86 -2.85 -8.73
C TYR A 281 14.15 -3.55 -7.40
N TYR A 282 13.82 -2.93 -6.26
CA TYR A 282 14.02 -3.57 -4.96
C TYR A 282 13.25 -4.88 -4.87
N CYS A 283 11.96 -4.86 -5.12
CA CYS A 283 11.12 -6.06 -5.05
C CYS A 283 11.58 -7.13 -6.05
N LEU A 284 11.80 -6.74 -7.30
CA LEU A 284 12.20 -7.67 -8.35
C LEU A 284 13.56 -8.32 -8.07
N LEU A 285 14.55 -7.52 -7.65
CA LEU A 285 15.89 -8.03 -7.34
C LEU A 285 15.91 -8.85 -6.05
N THR A 286 15.13 -8.49 -5.04
CA THR A 286 15.02 -9.26 -3.80
C THR A 286 14.41 -10.64 -4.05
N LEU A 287 13.31 -10.72 -4.82
CA LEU A 287 12.71 -12.00 -5.20
C LEU A 287 13.67 -12.85 -6.03
N LEU A 288 14.37 -12.25 -6.99
CA LEU A 288 15.41 -12.93 -7.75
C LEU A 288 16.52 -13.45 -6.85
N MET A 289 16.97 -12.63 -5.89
CA MET A 289 18.00 -13.03 -4.92
C MET A 289 17.58 -14.24 -4.08
N ILE A 290 16.32 -14.29 -3.61
CA ILE A 290 15.82 -15.44 -2.87
C ILE A 290 15.83 -16.70 -3.71
N VAL A 291 15.42 -16.61 -4.97
CA VAL A 291 15.49 -17.76 -5.90
C VAL A 291 16.93 -18.24 -6.05
N ILE A 292 17.87 -17.31 -6.26
CA ILE A 292 19.29 -17.65 -6.44
C ILE A 292 19.85 -18.33 -5.16
N ILE A 293 19.67 -17.76 -3.99
CA ILE A 293 20.20 -18.35 -2.73
C ILE A 293 19.54 -19.67 -2.39
N SER A 294 18.25 -19.84 -2.74
CA SER A 294 17.52 -21.09 -2.48
C SER A 294 17.98 -22.21 -3.41
N VAL A 295 18.11 -21.94 -4.71
CA VAL A 295 18.50 -22.95 -5.71
C VAL A 295 19.97 -23.30 -5.61
N LEU A 296 20.85 -22.31 -5.46
CA LEU A 296 22.29 -22.52 -5.35
C LEU A 296 22.75 -22.91 -3.95
N ASN A 297 21.86 -22.81 -2.96
CA ASN A 297 22.16 -23.09 -1.54
C ASN A 297 23.38 -22.30 -1.03
N ILE A 298 23.42 -21.03 -1.37
CA ILE A 298 24.50 -20.11 -1.00
C ILE A 298 24.08 -19.31 0.23
N ASP A 299 25.01 -19.16 1.17
CA ASP A 299 24.85 -18.31 2.35
C ASP A 299 26.02 -17.35 2.46
N TYR A 300 25.79 -16.14 2.97
CA TYR A 300 26.81 -15.11 3.10
C TYR A 300 26.65 -14.30 4.39
N GLY A 301 27.70 -13.61 4.79
CA GLY A 301 27.69 -12.76 5.98
C GLY A 301 27.34 -13.52 7.26
N SER A 302 26.57 -12.91 8.14
CA SER A 302 26.12 -13.53 9.40
C SER A 302 25.22 -14.75 9.18
N MET A 303 24.48 -14.79 8.07
CA MET A 303 23.63 -15.94 7.75
C MET A 303 24.42 -17.24 7.59
N LEU A 304 25.64 -17.17 7.05
CA LEU A 304 26.52 -18.33 6.95
C LEU A 304 26.81 -18.96 8.31
N THR A 305 26.97 -18.16 9.37
CA THR A 305 27.18 -18.66 10.73
C THR A 305 25.95 -19.38 11.27
N HIS A 306 24.75 -18.81 11.07
CA HIS A 306 23.49 -19.43 11.47
C HIS A 306 23.28 -20.77 10.76
N GLU A 307 23.54 -20.81 9.47
CA GLU A 307 23.38 -22.01 8.66
C GLU A 307 24.43 -23.09 8.96
N TYR A 308 25.68 -22.69 9.20
CA TYR A 308 26.72 -23.61 9.66
C TYR A 308 26.35 -24.26 11.00
N ASN A 309 25.85 -23.46 11.96
CA ASN A 309 25.43 -23.98 13.26
C ASN A 309 24.23 -24.93 13.14
N ALA A 310 23.25 -24.58 12.30
CA ALA A 310 22.08 -25.42 12.04
C ALA A 310 22.47 -26.77 11.41
N GLN A 311 23.38 -26.77 10.43
CA GLN A 311 23.75 -27.97 9.69
C GLN A 311 24.71 -28.86 10.44
N VAL A 312 25.72 -28.28 11.13
CA VAL A 312 26.84 -29.01 11.74
C VAL A 312 26.61 -29.27 13.22
N LYS A 313 26.03 -28.31 13.94
CA LYS A 313 25.82 -28.37 15.39
C LYS A 313 24.38 -28.69 15.80
N ASP A 314 23.47 -28.79 14.83
CA ASP A 314 22.02 -28.97 15.06
C ASP A 314 21.40 -27.83 15.90
N ASP A 315 22.02 -26.65 15.85
CA ASP A 315 21.58 -25.47 16.57
C ASP A 315 20.88 -24.50 15.60
N LEU A 316 19.56 -24.52 15.61
CA LEU A 316 18.71 -23.73 14.72
C LEU A 316 18.65 -22.24 15.10
N PHE A 317 19.10 -21.88 16.30
CA PHE A 317 18.98 -20.52 16.84
C PHE A 317 20.28 -19.72 16.77
N THR A 318 21.41 -20.36 17.01
CA THR A 318 22.77 -19.77 17.11
C THR A 318 22.96 -18.82 18.29
N THR A 319 21.91 -18.07 18.71
CA THR A 319 21.99 -17.11 19.82
C THR A 319 21.60 -17.72 21.15
N PRO A 320 22.29 -17.36 22.28
CA PRO A 320 21.98 -17.91 23.60
C PRO A 320 20.56 -17.60 24.07
N GLU A 321 20.03 -16.46 23.70
CA GLU A 321 18.68 -15.99 24.08
C GLU A 321 17.57 -16.87 23.52
N ARG A 322 17.84 -17.63 22.47
CA ARG A 322 16.88 -18.50 21.78
C ARG A 322 15.51 -17.82 21.62
N PRO A 323 15.43 -16.69 20.92
CA PRO A 323 14.20 -15.92 20.83
C PRO A 323 13.08 -16.81 20.29
N PHE A 324 11.90 -16.74 20.93
CA PHE A 324 10.71 -17.52 20.57
C PHE A 324 10.85 -19.05 20.69
N ALA A 325 11.82 -19.56 21.46
CA ALA A 325 11.94 -21.01 21.72
C ALA A 325 10.68 -21.57 22.39
N GLY A 326 10.01 -20.81 23.26
CA GLY A 326 8.77 -21.19 23.92
C GLY A 326 7.50 -21.06 23.06
N ALA A 327 7.59 -20.51 21.84
CA ALA A 327 6.45 -20.48 20.92
C ALA A 327 6.12 -21.87 20.33
N ASP A 328 6.89 -22.90 20.69
CA ASP A 328 6.65 -24.29 20.31
C ASP A 328 5.53 -24.93 21.15
N ASP A 329 5.16 -24.29 22.30
CA ASP A 329 4.04 -24.70 23.16
C ASP A 329 2.65 -24.33 22.60
N TYR A 330 2.57 -23.87 21.37
CA TYR A 330 1.29 -23.82 20.69
C TYR A 330 0.79 -25.26 20.56
N GLU A 331 -0.14 -25.63 21.42
CA GLU A 331 -0.77 -26.96 21.39
C GLU A 331 -1.19 -27.25 19.95
N ALA A 332 -0.56 -28.27 19.37
CA ALA A 332 -0.95 -28.73 18.05
C ALA A 332 -2.45 -29.00 18.08
N PRO A 333 -3.25 -28.33 17.25
CA PRO A 333 -4.67 -28.54 17.27
C PRO A 333 -4.95 -30.02 17.08
N SER A 334 -5.96 -30.50 17.78
CA SER A 334 -6.36 -31.90 17.87
C SER A 334 -6.20 -32.64 16.55
N LYS A 335 -5.81 -33.91 16.61
CA LYS A 335 -5.64 -34.88 15.52
C LYS A 335 -6.87 -35.03 14.60
N GLY A 336 -7.33 -33.91 14.03
CA GLY A 336 -8.41 -33.84 13.05
C GLY A 336 -7.95 -34.29 11.66
N LYS A 337 -8.86 -34.65 10.80
CA LYS A 337 -8.63 -34.98 9.39
C LYS A 337 -8.43 -33.71 8.56
N SER A 338 -7.55 -32.78 8.98
CA SER A 338 -7.27 -31.56 8.23
C SER A 338 -6.54 -31.86 6.92
N SER A 339 -6.89 -31.13 5.88
CA SER A 339 -6.38 -31.22 4.51
C SER A 339 -5.62 -29.95 4.12
N VAL A 340 -4.73 -30.06 3.15
CA VAL A 340 -4.10 -28.90 2.49
C VAL A 340 -5.15 -27.93 1.92
N LEU A 341 -6.31 -28.45 1.52
CA LEU A 341 -7.43 -27.63 1.03
C LEU A 341 -7.96 -26.65 2.09
N ASP A 342 -7.82 -26.99 3.37
CA ASP A 342 -8.28 -26.15 4.47
C ASP A 342 -7.45 -24.87 4.61
N LEU A 343 -6.23 -24.83 4.04
CA LEU A 343 -5.45 -23.63 3.86
C LEU A 343 -5.76 -22.93 2.53
N LEU A 344 -5.77 -23.69 1.42
CA LEU A 344 -5.84 -23.12 0.07
C LEU A 344 -7.22 -22.56 -0.29
N VAL A 345 -8.31 -23.25 0.07
CA VAL A 345 -9.66 -22.84 -0.32
C VAL A 345 -10.03 -21.46 0.23
N PRO A 346 -9.87 -21.18 1.54
CA PRO A 346 -10.15 -19.84 2.06
C PRO A 346 -9.34 -18.72 1.39
N VAL A 347 -8.06 -18.97 1.11
CA VAL A 347 -7.20 -17.99 0.44
C VAL A 347 -7.65 -17.73 -1.00
N ILE A 348 -7.94 -18.79 -1.77
CA ILE A 348 -8.43 -18.65 -3.15
C ILE A 348 -9.77 -17.90 -3.18
N VAL A 349 -10.68 -18.22 -2.26
CA VAL A 349 -11.98 -17.53 -2.18
C VAL A 349 -11.78 -16.06 -1.81
N LEU A 350 -10.91 -15.77 -0.85
CA LEU A 350 -10.58 -14.38 -0.48
C LEU A 350 -10.08 -13.59 -1.70
N ILE A 351 -9.10 -14.12 -2.44
CA ILE A 351 -8.54 -13.47 -3.63
C ILE A 351 -9.65 -13.24 -4.67
N ALA A 352 -10.46 -14.26 -4.95
CA ALA A 352 -11.53 -14.16 -5.93
C ALA A 352 -12.57 -13.08 -5.55
N VAL A 353 -12.99 -13.06 -4.28
CA VAL A 353 -13.96 -12.07 -3.80
C VAL A 353 -13.37 -10.67 -3.77
N CYS A 354 -12.10 -10.50 -3.39
CA CYS A 354 -11.43 -9.20 -3.45
C CYS A 354 -11.34 -8.67 -4.89
N ILE A 355 -10.98 -9.52 -5.87
CA ILE A 355 -10.98 -9.13 -7.28
C ILE A 355 -12.37 -8.70 -7.74
N ILE A 356 -13.40 -9.48 -7.41
CA ILE A 356 -14.79 -9.16 -7.77
C ILE A 356 -15.22 -7.84 -7.13
N SER A 357 -14.90 -7.61 -5.86
CA SER A 357 -15.23 -6.38 -5.15
C SER A 357 -14.53 -5.15 -5.75
N LEU A 358 -13.25 -5.28 -6.13
CA LEU A 358 -12.51 -4.21 -6.82
C LEU A 358 -13.16 -3.86 -8.17
N VAL A 359 -13.41 -4.86 -8.99
CA VAL A 359 -14.01 -4.66 -10.31
C VAL A 359 -15.45 -4.13 -10.21
N TYR A 360 -16.18 -4.53 -9.15
CA TYR A 360 -17.52 -4.02 -8.87
C TYR A 360 -17.49 -2.55 -8.46
N SER A 361 -16.60 -2.16 -7.52
CA SER A 361 -16.48 -0.77 -7.06
C SER A 361 -16.02 0.17 -8.18
N GLY A 362 -15.27 -0.34 -9.15
CA GLY A 362 -14.83 0.42 -10.33
C GLY A 362 -15.85 0.52 -11.46
N GLY A 363 -17.10 0.01 -11.28
CA GLY A 363 -18.19 0.20 -12.24
C GLY A 363 -18.23 -0.77 -13.43
N TYR A 364 -17.51 -1.88 -13.41
CA TYR A 364 -17.52 -2.86 -14.51
C TYR A 364 -18.92 -3.36 -14.87
N PHE A 365 -19.75 -3.60 -13.86
CA PHE A 365 -21.09 -4.16 -14.03
C PHE A 365 -22.11 -3.13 -14.51
N ASP A 366 -21.79 -1.83 -14.45
CA ASP A 366 -22.64 -0.75 -14.96
C ASP A 366 -22.52 -0.63 -16.50
N GLY A 367 -21.52 -1.30 -17.07
CA GLY A 367 -21.26 -1.35 -18.53
C GLY A 367 -20.44 -0.17 -19.04
N GLY A 368 -19.78 -0.38 -20.18
CA GLY A 368 -19.00 0.67 -20.86
C GLY A 368 -17.50 0.69 -20.50
N MET A 369 -17.06 -0.04 -19.47
CA MET A 369 -15.66 -0.13 -19.09
C MET A 369 -15.10 -1.54 -19.31
N THR A 370 -13.82 -1.62 -19.66
CA THR A 370 -13.08 -2.89 -19.67
C THR A 370 -12.75 -3.33 -18.24
N PHE A 371 -12.43 -4.61 -18.05
CA PHE A 371 -11.98 -5.13 -16.76
C PHE A 371 -10.81 -4.32 -16.17
N MET A 372 -9.83 -3.95 -17.00
CA MET A 372 -8.65 -3.20 -16.56
C MET A 372 -8.99 -1.75 -16.16
N GLU A 373 -9.86 -1.09 -16.90
CA GLU A 373 -10.33 0.25 -16.58
C GLU A 373 -11.10 0.27 -15.26
N ALA A 374 -12.06 -0.65 -15.08
CA ALA A 374 -12.80 -0.79 -13.84
C ALA A 374 -11.88 -1.14 -12.65
N PHE A 375 -10.94 -2.05 -12.85
CA PHE A 375 -9.97 -2.39 -11.82
C PHE A 375 -9.11 -1.18 -11.42
N SER A 376 -8.70 -0.37 -12.38
CA SER A 376 -7.92 0.85 -12.13
C SER A 376 -8.75 1.97 -11.48
N ALA A 377 -10.06 2.02 -11.71
CA ALA A 377 -10.96 3.00 -11.12
C ALA A 377 -11.51 2.58 -9.73
N ALA A 378 -11.10 1.41 -9.20
CA ALA A 378 -11.65 0.87 -7.97
C ALA A 378 -11.31 1.71 -6.73
N GLU A 379 -12.27 1.83 -5.81
CA GLU A 379 -12.05 2.31 -4.44
C GLU A 379 -11.47 1.18 -3.58
N ALA A 380 -10.15 1.06 -3.59
CA ALA A 380 -9.44 -0.10 -3.05
C ALA A 380 -9.77 -0.38 -1.57
N GLY A 381 -9.82 0.64 -0.70
CA GLY A 381 -10.08 0.46 0.72
C GLY A 381 -11.43 -0.18 1.01
N ALA A 382 -12.50 0.39 0.46
CA ALA A 382 -13.87 -0.13 0.63
C ALA A 382 -14.04 -1.51 -0.04
N ALA A 383 -13.52 -1.69 -1.24
CA ALA A 383 -13.62 -2.94 -1.99
C ALA A 383 -12.93 -4.11 -1.27
N LEU A 384 -11.73 -3.90 -0.74
CA LEU A 384 -11.00 -4.91 0.03
C LEU A 384 -11.68 -5.20 1.37
N ALA A 385 -12.25 -4.20 2.05
CA ALA A 385 -13.02 -4.42 3.27
C ALA A 385 -14.20 -5.36 3.03
N ILE A 386 -14.97 -5.11 1.97
CA ILE A 386 -16.10 -5.97 1.57
C ILE A 386 -15.61 -7.37 1.21
N GLY A 387 -14.54 -7.47 0.40
CA GLY A 387 -13.94 -8.73 0.02
C GLY A 387 -13.44 -9.53 1.22
N GLY A 388 -12.78 -8.87 2.17
CA GLY A 388 -12.31 -9.47 3.42
C GLY A 388 -13.45 -9.98 4.31
N LEU A 389 -14.52 -9.19 4.47
CA LEU A 389 -15.70 -9.59 5.24
C LEU A 389 -16.36 -10.83 4.64
N ILE A 390 -16.60 -10.84 3.33
CA ILE A 390 -17.20 -12.00 2.64
C ILE A 390 -16.30 -13.23 2.75
N GLY A 391 -14.97 -13.05 2.53
CA GLY A 391 -13.98 -14.11 2.70
C GLY A 391 -13.95 -14.68 4.11
N CYS A 392 -14.04 -13.80 5.12
CA CYS A 392 -14.09 -14.18 6.53
C CYS A 392 -15.35 -14.98 6.86
N VAL A 393 -16.54 -14.53 6.41
CA VAL A 393 -17.80 -15.25 6.58
C VAL A 393 -17.74 -16.60 5.88
N PHE A 394 -17.23 -16.67 4.65
CA PHE A 394 -17.03 -17.94 3.96
C PHE A 394 -16.12 -18.87 4.75
N THR A 395 -14.99 -18.39 5.24
CA THR A 395 -14.05 -19.18 6.02
C THR A 395 -14.68 -19.71 7.31
N PHE A 396 -15.45 -18.87 7.99
CA PHE A 396 -16.20 -19.28 9.19
C PHE A 396 -17.24 -20.38 8.91
N LEU A 397 -17.91 -20.34 7.76
CA LEU A 397 -18.88 -21.36 7.36
C LEU A 397 -18.21 -22.63 6.82
N TYR A 398 -16.99 -22.51 6.32
CA TYR A 398 -16.21 -23.63 5.79
C TYR A 398 -15.68 -24.54 6.91
N PHE A 399 -15.31 -23.98 8.05
CA PHE A 399 -14.85 -24.70 9.23
C PHE A 399 -15.97 -24.97 10.22
#